data_32bc46058c9c759a6c402d6884c9e6b1
#
_entry.id   32bc46058c9c759a6c402d6884c9e6b1
#
_cell.length_a   1.000
_cell.length_b   1.000
_cell.length_c   1.000
_cell.angle_alpha   90.00
_cell.angle_beta   90.00
_cell.angle_gamma   90.00
#
_symmetry.space_group_name_H-M   'P 1'
#
loop_
_entity.id
_entity.type
_entity.pdbx_description
1 polymer ?
#
loop_
_entity_poly.entity_id
_entity_poly.type
_entity_poly.pdbx_seq_one_letter_code
_entity_poly.pdbx_strand_id
1 'polypeptide(L)'
;LEPHFAASNPGYQRIGITRTTFHGYPAAVWEYTYLSGSLKLHAIDLGMIVGDHAFGFNFQTTDAAWTQMQPLLDSLENSFRP
;
A
#
# COMPACT_ATOMS: atom_id res chain seq x y z
N LEU A 1 -6.16 12.47 2.25
CA LEU A 1 -4.91 11.97 2.85
C LEU A 1 -3.74 12.01 1.88
N GLU A 2 -3.99 11.64 0.62
CA GLU A 2 -2.91 11.64 -0.37
C GLU A 2 -2.26 13.02 -0.56
N PRO A 3 -3.02 14.13 -0.71
CA PRO A 3 -2.39 15.44 -0.87
C PRO A 3 -1.51 15.83 0.32
N HIS A 4 -1.91 15.45 1.52
CA HIS A 4 -1.14 15.70 2.73
C HIS A 4 0.16 14.90 2.72
N PHE A 5 0.08 13.63 2.36
CA PHE A 5 1.24 12.76 2.27
C PHE A 5 2.21 13.26 1.19
N ALA A 6 1.69 13.63 0.02
CA ALA A 6 2.51 14.14 -1.07
C ALA A 6 3.26 15.41 -0.69
N ALA A 7 2.61 16.30 0.06
CA ALA A 7 3.23 17.55 0.52
C ALA A 7 4.33 17.29 1.54
N SER A 8 4.19 16.24 2.35
CA SER A 8 5.12 15.94 3.45
C SER A 8 6.27 15.03 3.04
N ASN A 9 6.20 14.37 1.87
CA ASN A 9 7.18 13.36 1.47
C ASN A 9 7.77 13.74 0.12
N PRO A 10 9.06 14.14 0.08
CA PRO A 10 9.70 14.52 -1.18
C PRO A 10 9.75 13.34 -2.15
N GLY A 11 9.63 13.64 -3.43
CA GLY A 11 9.68 12.63 -4.47
C GLY A 11 8.47 11.72 -4.54
N TYR A 12 7.36 12.10 -3.89
CA TYR A 12 6.14 11.31 -3.92
C TYR A 12 5.62 11.16 -5.36
N GLN A 13 5.30 9.94 -5.73
CA GLN A 13 4.65 9.63 -7.01
C GLN A 13 3.58 8.57 -6.76
N ARG A 14 2.35 8.88 -7.13
CA ARG A 14 1.27 7.90 -7.06
C ARG A 14 1.39 6.96 -8.26
N ILE A 15 1.44 5.65 -7.99
CA ILE A 15 1.37 4.63 -9.04
C ILE A 15 -0.09 4.36 -9.37
N GLY A 16 -0.95 4.21 -8.37
CA GLY A 16 -2.36 4.04 -8.60
C GLY A 16 -3.17 3.91 -7.33
N ILE A 17 -4.46 4.23 -7.45
CA ILE A 17 -5.45 3.94 -6.42
C ILE A 17 -6.53 3.13 -7.11
N THR A 18 -6.78 1.91 -6.63
CA THR A 18 -7.68 0.97 -7.28
C THR A 18 -8.69 0.44 -6.27
N ARG A 19 -9.96 0.44 -6.65
CA ARG A 19 -11.00 -0.23 -5.87
C ARG A 19 -11.05 -1.69 -6.26
N THR A 20 -11.20 -2.56 -5.26
CA THR A 20 -11.21 -4.00 -5.47
C THR A 20 -11.99 -4.69 -4.35
N THR A 21 -11.91 -6.01 -4.30
CA THR A 21 -12.38 -6.78 -3.15
C THR A 21 -11.20 -7.56 -2.59
N PHE A 22 -11.21 -7.76 -1.28
CA PHE A 22 -10.18 -8.53 -0.58
C PHE A 22 -10.90 -9.49 0.35
N HIS A 23 -10.74 -10.78 0.10
CA HIS A 23 -11.48 -11.84 0.81
C HIS A 23 -12.99 -11.59 0.81
N GLY A 24 -13.52 -11.05 -0.30
CA GLY A 24 -14.93 -10.76 -0.46
C GLY A 24 -15.41 -9.44 0.13
N TYR A 25 -14.52 -8.66 0.76
CA TYR A 25 -14.88 -7.37 1.35
C TYR A 25 -14.49 -6.22 0.42
N PRO A 26 -15.27 -5.12 0.39
CA PRO A 26 -14.87 -3.95 -0.38
C PRO A 26 -13.53 -3.42 0.12
N ALA A 27 -12.64 -3.10 -0.82
CA ALA A 27 -11.30 -2.66 -0.48
C ALA A 27 -10.79 -1.63 -1.48
N ALA A 28 -9.77 -0.89 -1.09
CA ALA A 28 -9.05 0.02 -1.98
C ALA A 28 -7.56 -0.16 -1.75
N VAL A 29 -6.81 -0.13 -2.84
CA VAL A 29 -5.35 -0.27 -2.83
C VAL A 29 -4.75 1.02 -3.33
N TRP A 30 -3.84 1.59 -2.55
CA TRP A 30 -3.09 2.79 -2.90
C TRP A 30 -1.61 2.41 -2.98
N GLU A 31 -1.05 2.51 -4.19
CA GLU A 31 0.36 2.20 -4.45
C GLU A 31 1.11 3.46 -4.83
N TYR A 32 2.28 3.67 -4.24
CA TYR A 32 3.03 4.90 -4.42
C TYR A 32 4.52 4.70 -4.11
N THR A 33 5.33 5.66 -4.55
CA THR A 33 6.75 5.74 -4.20
C THR A 33 7.05 7.11 -3.59
N TYR A 34 8.10 7.17 -2.78
CA TYR A 34 8.57 8.43 -2.22
C TYR A 34 10.04 8.30 -1.81
N LEU A 35 10.67 9.41 -1.50
CA LEU A 35 12.07 9.44 -1.09
C LEU A 35 12.18 9.57 0.42
N SER A 36 13.09 8.80 1.02
CA SER A 36 13.52 8.94 2.40
C SER A 36 15.02 9.15 2.37
N GLY A 37 15.44 10.42 2.46
CA GLY A 37 16.83 10.77 2.18
C GLY A 37 17.16 10.51 0.73
N SER A 38 18.18 9.70 0.47
CA SER A 38 18.57 9.29 -0.89
C SER A 38 17.94 7.96 -1.31
N LEU A 39 17.10 7.37 -0.46
CA LEU A 39 16.53 6.05 -0.68
C LEU A 39 15.11 6.18 -1.23
N LYS A 40 14.85 5.54 -2.38
CA LYS A 40 13.51 5.49 -2.94
C LYS A 40 12.75 4.32 -2.34
N LEU A 41 11.61 4.60 -1.73
CA LEU A 41 10.75 3.60 -1.12
C LEU A 41 9.51 3.39 -1.98
N HIS A 42 9.01 2.16 -1.98
CA HIS A 42 7.82 1.74 -2.70
C HIS A 42 6.85 1.15 -1.67
N ALA A 43 5.62 1.63 -1.68
CA ALA A 43 4.65 1.28 -0.65
C ALA A 43 3.31 0.94 -1.26
N ILE A 44 2.56 0.09 -0.54
CA ILE A 44 1.19 -0.22 -0.87
C ILE A 44 0.36 -0.17 0.42
N ASP A 45 -0.75 0.53 0.38
CA ASP A 45 -1.73 0.57 1.45
C ASP A 45 -3.01 -0.10 0.97
N LEU A 46 -3.47 -1.09 1.73
CA LEU A 46 -4.74 -1.77 1.48
C LEU A 46 -5.69 -1.41 2.60
N GLY A 47 -6.83 -0.80 2.25
CA GLY A 47 -7.90 -0.53 3.20
C GLY A 47 -9.12 -1.36 2.85
N MET A 48 -9.81 -1.91 3.85
CA MET A 48 -11.04 -2.66 3.62
C MET A 48 -12.09 -2.33 4.68
N ILE A 49 -13.35 -2.53 4.30
CA ILE A 49 -14.49 -2.33 5.18
C ILE A 49 -15.14 -3.69 5.45
N VAL A 50 -15.29 -4.00 6.74
CA VAL A 50 -15.98 -5.22 7.19
C VAL A 50 -17.05 -4.80 8.16
N GLY A 51 -18.32 -4.84 7.71
CA GLY A 51 -19.43 -4.29 8.48
C GLY A 51 -19.26 -2.79 8.68
N ASP A 52 -19.18 -2.35 9.93
CA ASP A 52 -18.93 -0.94 10.28
C ASP A 52 -17.51 -0.71 10.76
N HIS A 53 -16.61 -1.66 10.53
CA HIS A 53 -15.20 -1.57 10.89
C HIS A 53 -14.32 -1.36 9.67
N ALA A 54 -13.28 -0.55 9.82
CA ALA A 54 -12.28 -0.33 8.78
C ALA A 54 -10.95 -0.95 9.21
N PHE A 55 -10.31 -1.66 8.30
CA PHE A 55 -9.01 -2.28 8.52
C PHE A 55 -8.01 -1.76 7.50
N GLY A 56 -6.76 -1.63 7.92
CA GLY A 56 -5.69 -1.18 7.05
C GLY A 56 -4.50 -2.13 7.08
N PHE A 57 -3.83 -2.23 5.95
CA PHE A 57 -2.60 -3.00 5.79
C PHE A 57 -1.61 -2.14 5.02
N ASN A 58 -0.40 -1.96 5.58
CA ASN A 58 0.66 -1.20 4.92
C ASN A 58 1.86 -2.11 4.72
N PHE A 59 2.41 -2.10 3.52
CA PHE A 59 3.65 -2.80 3.20
C PHE A 59 4.53 -1.86 2.41
N GLN A 60 5.80 -1.74 2.83
CA GLN A 60 6.75 -0.93 2.08
C GLN A 60 8.14 -1.52 2.13
N THR A 61 8.92 -1.27 1.08
CA THR A 61 10.31 -1.68 0.95
C THR A 61 11.01 -0.72 0.00
N THR A 62 12.30 -0.94 -0.26
CA THR A 62 12.98 -0.13 -1.27
C THR A 62 12.38 -0.42 -2.65
N ASP A 63 12.39 0.60 -3.51
CA ASP A 63 11.89 0.42 -4.88
C ASP A 63 12.72 -0.66 -5.62
N ALA A 64 14.02 -0.73 -5.36
CA ALA A 64 14.88 -1.74 -5.96
C ALA A 64 14.51 -3.17 -5.55
N ALA A 65 13.98 -3.37 -4.33
CA ALA A 65 13.61 -4.68 -3.82
C ALA A 65 12.15 -5.02 -4.07
N TRP A 66 11.35 -4.11 -4.64
CA TRP A 66 9.90 -4.27 -4.74
C TRP A 66 9.50 -5.57 -5.44
N THR A 67 10.10 -5.85 -6.61
CA THR A 67 9.77 -7.06 -7.38
C THR A 67 10.14 -8.32 -6.61
N GLN A 68 11.27 -8.31 -5.91
CA GLN A 68 11.72 -9.47 -5.12
C GLN A 68 10.82 -9.73 -3.92
N MET A 69 10.14 -8.70 -3.43
CA MET A 69 9.29 -8.81 -2.25
C MET A 69 7.84 -9.15 -2.58
N GLN A 70 7.46 -9.23 -3.86
CA GLN A 70 6.09 -9.53 -4.26
C GLN A 70 5.57 -10.86 -3.71
N PRO A 71 6.34 -11.96 -3.74
CA PRO A 71 5.85 -13.21 -3.16
C PRO A 71 5.56 -13.09 -1.66
N LEU A 72 6.38 -12.34 -0.92
CA LEU A 72 6.15 -12.11 0.50
C LEU A 72 4.89 -11.28 0.71
N LEU A 73 4.71 -10.20 -0.06
CA LEU A 73 3.53 -9.36 0.02
C LEU A 73 2.26 -10.18 -0.25
N ASP A 74 2.27 -10.99 -1.31
CA ASP A 74 1.13 -11.84 -1.65
C ASP A 74 0.81 -12.80 -0.51
N SER A 75 1.83 -13.39 0.10
CA SER A 75 1.67 -14.31 1.22
C SER A 75 1.05 -13.60 2.44
N LEU A 76 1.51 -12.39 2.75
CA LEU A 76 0.98 -11.63 3.87
C LEU A 76 -0.48 -11.22 3.63
N GLU A 77 -0.80 -10.76 2.42
CA GLU A 77 -2.16 -10.38 2.07
C GLU A 77 -3.10 -11.59 2.13
N ASN A 78 -2.65 -12.74 1.63
CA ASN A 78 -3.47 -13.95 1.64
C ASN A 78 -3.69 -14.50 3.03
N SER A 79 -2.75 -14.28 3.95
CA SER A 79 -2.88 -14.75 5.34
C SER A 79 -3.69 -13.81 6.22
N PHE A 80 -3.92 -12.57 5.79
CA PHE A 80 -4.66 -11.59 6.58
C PHE A 80 -6.13 -12.01 6.71
N ARG A 81 -6.65 -11.94 7.95
CA ARG A 81 -8.06 -12.21 8.25
C ARG A 81 -8.58 -11.12 9.16
N PRO A 82 -9.62 -10.40 8.75
CA PRO A 82 -10.23 -9.35 9.58
C PRO A 82 -10.95 -9.89 10.81
#